data_b81ce0f44199c86f2acd97dd9e2de497
#
_entry.id   b81ce0f44199c86f2acd97dd9e2de497
#
_cell.length_a   1.000
_cell.length_b   1.000
_cell.length_c   1.000
_cell.angle_alpha   90.00
_cell.angle_beta   90.00
_cell.angle_gamma   90.00
#
_symmetry.space_group_name_H-M   'P 1'
#
loop_
_entity.id
_entity.type
_entity.pdbx_description
1 polymer ?
#
loop_
_entity_poly.entity_id
_entity_poly.type
_entity_poly.pdbx_seq_one_letter_code
_entity_poly.pdbx_strand_id
1 'polypeptide(L)'
;MPKRKPSARRRPAKTSQQPRDRLTEIRAEIQDVQREIEAKRREGRVIRTAENFRSMERAIATLTNRLSALLRAEATQAALDDPENRRQARSLAQGAGHTIKDQGRREFTLRTACGPVIIRATSFSRNWDRRKAGKGMYPMLLLWGVQDRCTAAVASEISKLVAMLGSLEEVEQVLSDRGQPLDFKTIRMIAYRFAARARAAQRAGSLNWGETVAGRRVVVSTDGGRIRIRTTKRGPKTAQGRNRSRTDWREPKLLIIYVVDEDGQKDRELLAVIDGTLGGPDAIFKLLGFYLNELKITTADKVLFVADGARWIWNRVGALVRRLGIKPDQVHELVDFYHAVEHLGKRAALQRRWTAAERQAWIGRQRRRLLKGGFEEVQAAIDAVCGSRPSKALKRERESFKRNGGRGRMNSAQIARLKLPIGSGAVESAIRRVVNLRLKGPSIYWHKTSAEAVLLLRSYYKAGRWDHLERQVLTTTTGIAA
;
A
#
# COMPACT_ATOMS: atom_id res chain seq x y z
N MET A 1 -0.60 58.51 57.43
CA MET A 1 -1.81 57.66 57.27
C MET A 1 -1.52 56.53 56.36
N PRO A 2 -1.57 55.25 56.78
CA PRO A 2 -1.29 54.12 55.97
C PRO A 2 -2.52 53.66 55.16
N LYS A 3 -2.37 53.43 53.89
CA LYS A 3 -3.40 52.94 52.95
C LYS A 3 -3.78 51.50 53.25
N ARG A 4 -5.04 51.22 53.55
CA ARG A 4 -5.62 49.89 53.73
C ARG A 4 -5.64 49.13 52.39
N LYS A 5 -5.10 47.89 52.37
CA LYS A 5 -5.23 46.93 51.26
C LYS A 5 -6.67 46.40 51.23
N PRO A 6 -7.29 46.22 50.03
CA PRO A 6 -8.61 45.63 49.94
C PRO A 6 -8.56 44.11 50.19
N SER A 7 -9.54 43.62 50.93
CA SER A 7 -9.72 42.22 51.31
C SER A 7 -9.97 41.34 50.10
N ALA A 8 -9.23 40.18 50.01
CA ALA A 8 -9.43 39.18 48.99
C ALA A 8 -10.83 38.54 49.09
N ARG A 9 -11.66 38.74 48.07
CA ARG A 9 -12.92 38.02 47.90
C ARG A 9 -12.62 36.51 47.81
N ARG A 10 -13.11 35.74 48.78
CA ARG A 10 -13.15 34.27 48.74
C ARG A 10 -13.96 33.85 47.53
N ARG A 11 -13.31 33.12 46.57
CA ARG A 11 -14.02 32.42 45.51
C ARG A 11 -14.90 31.33 46.16
N PRO A 12 -16.16 31.16 45.72
CA PRO A 12 -17.01 30.08 46.20
C PRO A 12 -16.37 28.74 45.92
N ALA A 13 -16.39 27.85 46.93
CA ALA A 13 -15.92 26.49 46.80
C ALA A 13 -16.69 25.81 45.67
N LYS A 14 -15.97 25.36 44.63
CA LYS A 14 -16.53 24.46 43.64
C LYS A 14 -16.92 23.17 44.36
N THR A 15 -18.22 22.91 44.47
CA THR A 15 -18.78 21.65 44.88
C THR A 15 -18.10 20.56 44.05
N SER A 16 -17.26 19.75 44.67
CA SER A 16 -16.62 18.59 44.09
C SER A 16 -17.67 17.49 43.89
N GLN A 17 -18.45 17.57 42.83
CA GLN A 17 -19.07 16.35 42.33
C GLN A 17 -17.90 15.42 41.95
N GLN A 18 -17.80 14.28 42.66
CA GLN A 18 -16.88 13.20 42.24
C GLN A 18 -17.10 12.93 40.74
N PRO A 19 -16.05 12.95 39.92
CA PRO A 19 -16.21 12.72 38.49
C PRO A 19 -16.85 11.32 38.32
N ARG A 20 -18.08 11.30 37.80
CA ARG A 20 -18.77 10.03 37.44
C ARG A 20 -17.80 9.17 36.67
N ASP A 21 -17.76 7.89 37.00
CA ASP A 21 -16.94 6.94 36.28
C ASP A 21 -17.35 6.90 34.79
N ARG A 22 -16.41 7.07 33.87
CA ARG A 22 -16.71 7.14 32.43
C ARG A 22 -17.48 5.91 31.93
N LEU A 23 -17.24 4.76 32.52
CA LEU A 23 -17.97 3.53 32.20
C LEU A 23 -19.47 3.67 32.52
N THR A 24 -19.80 4.26 33.67
CA THR A 24 -21.19 4.56 34.05
C THR A 24 -21.86 5.56 33.11
N GLU A 25 -21.11 6.58 32.66
CA GLU A 25 -21.60 7.55 31.67
C GLU A 25 -21.91 6.88 30.33
N ILE A 26 -21.01 6.01 29.84
CA ILE A 26 -21.20 5.27 28.58
C ILE A 26 -22.43 4.37 28.66
N ARG A 27 -22.64 3.68 29.79
CA ARG A 27 -23.82 2.83 30.00
C ARG A 27 -25.12 3.62 29.97
N ALA A 28 -25.14 4.81 30.55
CA ALA A 28 -26.29 5.70 30.47
C ALA A 28 -26.55 6.13 29.01
N GLU A 29 -25.50 6.50 28.27
CA GLU A 29 -25.61 6.84 26.83
C GLU A 29 -26.14 5.68 26.00
N ILE A 30 -25.76 4.44 26.31
CA ILE A 30 -26.27 3.22 25.65
C ILE A 30 -27.78 3.08 25.89
N GLN A 31 -28.24 3.23 27.14
CA GLN A 31 -29.66 3.15 27.48
C GLN A 31 -30.49 4.24 26.77
N ASP A 32 -29.94 5.44 26.64
CA ASP A 32 -30.60 6.55 25.93
C ASP A 32 -30.79 6.20 24.46
N VAL A 33 -29.74 5.72 23.77
CA VAL A 33 -29.81 5.33 22.36
C VAL A 33 -30.76 4.13 22.17
N GLN A 34 -30.80 3.18 23.08
CA GLN A 34 -31.75 2.08 23.02
C GLN A 34 -33.19 2.58 23.12
N ARG A 35 -33.48 3.57 23.98
CA ARG A 35 -34.80 4.20 24.05
C ARG A 35 -35.16 4.95 22.77
N GLU A 36 -34.20 5.66 22.16
CA GLU A 36 -34.40 6.33 20.88
C GLU A 36 -34.71 5.34 19.75
N ILE A 37 -34.02 4.19 19.69
CA ILE A 37 -34.29 3.12 18.72
C ILE A 37 -35.72 2.58 18.89
N GLU A 38 -36.12 2.31 20.12
CA GLU A 38 -37.47 1.79 20.41
C GLU A 38 -38.56 2.82 20.04
N ALA A 39 -38.33 4.10 20.29
CA ALA A 39 -39.23 5.16 19.86
C ALA A 39 -39.39 5.19 18.34
N LYS A 40 -38.24 5.11 17.58
CA LYS A 40 -38.30 5.08 16.11
C LYS A 40 -38.96 3.81 15.56
N ARG A 41 -38.82 2.67 16.22
CA ARG A 41 -39.55 1.44 15.86
C ARG A 41 -41.05 1.58 16.03
N ARG A 42 -41.52 2.29 17.08
CA ARG A 42 -42.96 2.58 17.28
C ARG A 42 -43.50 3.53 16.22
N GLU A 43 -42.77 4.62 15.93
CA GLU A 43 -43.13 5.55 14.85
C GLU A 43 -43.22 4.85 13.49
N GLY A 44 -42.33 3.88 13.22
CA GLY A 44 -42.26 3.13 11.98
C GLY A 44 -43.40 2.11 11.75
N ARG A 45 -44.33 1.94 12.68
CA ARG A 45 -45.48 1.01 12.50
C ARG A 45 -46.48 1.49 11.44
N VAL A 46 -46.48 2.76 11.08
CA VAL A 46 -47.38 3.35 10.07
C VAL A 46 -46.56 3.98 8.95
N ILE A 47 -46.00 3.15 8.07
CA ILE A 47 -45.27 3.58 6.88
C ILE A 47 -46.22 3.51 5.68
N ARG A 48 -46.45 4.65 5.02
CA ARG A 48 -47.36 4.74 3.85
C ARG A 48 -46.65 5.10 2.55
N THR A 49 -45.40 5.59 2.60
CA THR A 49 -44.66 6.01 1.42
C THR A 49 -43.24 5.47 1.42
N ALA A 50 -42.64 5.33 0.24
CA ALA A 50 -41.22 4.93 0.09
C ALA A 50 -40.27 5.92 0.79
N GLU A 51 -40.60 7.22 0.80
CA GLU A 51 -39.82 8.25 1.45
C GLU A 51 -39.80 8.07 2.99
N ASN A 52 -40.97 7.79 3.59
CA ASN A 52 -41.10 7.52 5.02
C ASN A 52 -40.33 6.24 5.39
N PHE A 53 -40.39 5.20 4.56
CA PHE A 53 -39.64 3.97 4.77
C PHE A 53 -38.13 4.22 4.74
N ARG A 54 -37.65 4.92 3.72
CA ARG A 54 -36.23 5.30 3.58
C ARG A 54 -35.73 6.17 4.74
N SER A 55 -36.57 7.11 5.20
CA SER A 55 -36.24 7.99 6.35
C SER A 55 -36.10 7.18 7.64
N MET A 56 -37.03 6.25 7.89
CA MET A 56 -36.97 5.35 9.03
C MET A 56 -35.72 4.47 8.97
N GLU A 57 -35.45 3.85 7.84
CA GLU A 57 -34.28 2.97 7.62
C GLU A 57 -32.96 3.71 7.95
N ARG A 58 -32.82 4.94 7.46
CA ARG A 58 -31.67 5.79 7.74
C ARG A 58 -31.56 6.17 9.22
N ALA A 59 -32.67 6.52 9.85
CA ALA A 59 -32.69 6.86 11.28
C ALA A 59 -32.26 5.65 12.13
N ILE A 60 -32.80 4.47 11.87
CA ILE A 60 -32.42 3.24 12.56
C ILE A 60 -30.95 2.92 12.33
N ALA A 61 -30.46 2.99 11.09
CA ALA A 61 -29.06 2.73 10.77
C ALA A 61 -28.11 3.69 11.54
N THR A 62 -28.45 4.97 11.61
CA THR A 62 -27.68 5.99 12.36
C THR A 62 -27.62 5.66 13.85
N LEU A 63 -28.77 5.36 14.47
CA LEU A 63 -28.86 5.01 15.88
C LEU A 63 -28.15 3.69 16.19
N THR A 64 -28.27 2.68 15.33
CA THR A 64 -27.57 1.40 15.48
C THR A 64 -26.05 1.57 15.38
N ASN A 65 -25.55 2.41 14.46
CA ASN A 65 -24.14 2.75 14.39
C ASN A 65 -23.65 3.43 15.67
N ARG A 66 -24.44 4.39 16.23
CA ARG A 66 -24.14 5.05 17.49
C ARG A 66 -24.11 4.08 18.66
N LEU A 67 -25.10 3.18 18.75
CA LEU A 67 -25.15 2.12 19.76
C LEU A 67 -23.91 1.21 19.64
N SER A 68 -23.59 0.78 18.44
CA SER A 68 -22.44 -0.08 18.19
C SER A 68 -21.10 0.61 18.54
N ALA A 69 -20.97 1.92 18.33
CA ALA A 69 -19.83 2.70 18.77
C ALA A 69 -19.72 2.76 20.30
N LEU A 70 -20.84 2.99 21.00
CA LEU A 70 -20.90 3.05 22.47
C LEU A 70 -20.58 1.69 23.11
N LEU A 71 -21.08 0.57 22.57
CA LEU A 71 -20.74 -0.77 23.06
C LEU A 71 -19.22 -1.05 22.94
N ARG A 72 -18.59 -0.59 21.84
CA ARG A 72 -17.12 -0.67 21.70
C ARG A 72 -16.40 0.24 22.70
N ALA A 73 -16.96 1.43 22.96
CA ALA A 73 -16.42 2.34 23.97
C ALA A 73 -16.53 1.71 25.36
N GLU A 74 -17.65 1.06 25.71
CA GLU A 74 -17.84 0.36 26.98
C GLU A 74 -16.79 -0.71 27.19
N ALA A 75 -16.63 -1.62 26.20
CA ALA A 75 -15.63 -2.69 26.26
C ALA A 75 -14.21 -2.13 26.37
N THR A 76 -13.89 -1.09 25.59
CA THR A 76 -12.57 -0.42 25.64
C THR A 76 -12.35 0.25 26.99
N GLN A 77 -13.35 0.95 27.52
CA GLN A 77 -13.25 1.62 28.82
C GLN A 77 -13.11 0.62 29.96
N ALA A 78 -13.88 -0.46 29.96
CA ALA A 78 -13.76 -1.53 30.95
C ALA A 78 -12.34 -2.14 30.96
N ALA A 79 -11.78 -2.40 29.78
CA ALA A 79 -10.40 -2.88 29.65
C ALA A 79 -9.36 -1.84 30.12
N LEU A 80 -9.57 -0.54 29.87
CA LEU A 80 -8.70 0.54 30.39
C LEU A 80 -8.80 0.72 31.90
N ASP A 81 -9.94 0.32 32.49
CA ASP A 81 -10.22 0.41 33.91
C ASP A 81 -9.70 -0.79 34.70
N ASP A 82 -9.39 -1.88 34.01
CA ASP A 82 -8.80 -3.06 34.60
C ASP A 82 -7.45 -2.76 35.28
N PRO A 83 -7.24 -3.17 36.54
CA PRO A 83 -6.01 -2.89 37.29
C PRO A 83 -4.75 -3.49 36.65
N GLU A 84 -4.85 -4.65 36.02
CA GLU A 84 -3.71 -5.32 35.37
C GLU A 84 -3.25 -4.52 34.14
N ASN A 85 -4.20 -4.13 33.29
CA ASN A 85 -3.90 -3.30 32.11
C ASN A 85 -3.30 -1.94 32.53
N ARG A 86 -3.67 -1.39 33.68
CA ARG A 86 -3.04 -0.18 34.23
C ARG A 86 -1.61 -0.42 34.68
N ARG A 87 -1.34 -1.57 35.33
CA ARG A 87 0.03 -1.95 35.70
C ARG A 87 0.90 -2.14 34.45
N GLN A 88 0.39 -2.83 33.45
CA GLN A 88 1.06 -3.01 32.18
C GLN A 88 1.35 -1.68 31.47
N ALA A 89 0.40 -0.73 31.48
CA ALA A 89 0.62 0.61 30.93
C ALA A 89 1.80 1.34 31.57
N ARG A 90 1.93 1.23 32.90
CA ARG A 90 3.06 1.82 33.64
C ARG A 90 4.38 1.13 33.29
N SER A 91 4.39 -0.18 33.24
CA SER A 91 5.58 -0.97 32.86
C SER A 91 6.05 -0.60 31.44
N LEU A 92 5.16 -0.54 30.47
CA LEU A 92 5.45 -0.11 29.10
C LEU A 92 6.00 1.33 29.05
N ALA A 93 5.45 2.23 29.86
CA ALA A 93 5.93 3.61 29.93
C ALA A 93 7.36 3.67 30.51
N GLN A 94 7.66 2.90 31.54
CA GLN A 94 8.97 2.82 32.16
C GLN A 94 10.02 2.17 31.24
N GLY A 95 9.66 1.10 30.54
CA GLY A 95 10.52 0.40 29.58
C GLY A 95 10.96 1.23 28.37
N ALA A 96 10.27 2.33 28.10
CA ALA A 96 10.66 3.27 27.03
C ALA A 96 11.90 4.14 27.39
N GLY A 97 12.63 3.82 28.46
CA GLY A 97 13.94 4.40 28.82
C GLY A 97 13.93 5.88 29.19
N HIS A 98 12.78 6.44 29.55
CA HIS A 98 12.60 7.87 29.83
C HIS A 98 11.97 8.11 31.21
N THR A 99 12.33 9.22 31.85
CA THR A 99 11.63 9.72 33.05
C THR A 99 10.23 10.17 32.66
N ILE A 100 9.29 9.21 32.62
CA ILE A 100 7.93 9.43 32.20
C ILE A 100 7.05 9.56 33.46
N LYS A 101 6.29 10.65 33.55
CA LYS A 101 5.33 10.86 34.65
C LYS A 101 3.94 10.49 34.21
N ASP A 102 3.22 9.78 35.06
CA ASP A 102 1.79 9.55 34.97
C ASP A 102 1.07 10.90 35.12
N GLN A 103 0.29 11.26 34.11
CA GLN A 103 -0.49 12.49 34.04
C GLN A 103 -1.97 12.26 34.41
N GLY A 104 -2.26 11.07 34.92
CA GLY A 104 -3.63 10.64 35.20
C GLY A 104 -4.47 10.32 33.98
N ARG A 105 -5.74 10.12 34.23
CA ARG A 105 -6.72 9.81 33.19
C ARG A 105 -7.13 11.07 32.44
N ARG A 106 -7.09 10.99 31.10
CA ARG A 106 -7.50 12.07 30.22
C ARG A 106 -8.50 11.58 29.19
N GLU A 107 -9.41 12.44 28.81
CA GLU A 107 -10.32 12.16 27.70
C GLU A 107 -9.56 11.99 26.40
N PHE A 108 -9.96 10.96 25.68
CA PHE A 108 -9.38 10.60 24.40
C PHE A 108 -10.49 10.27 23.42
N THR A 109 -10.57 11.01 22.33
CA THR A 109 -11.49 10.70 21.24
C THR A 109 -10.91 9.57 20.41
N LEU A 110 -11.56 8.41 20.46
CA LEU A 110 -11.21 7.22 19.68
C LEU A 110 -12.19 7.08 18.50
N ARG A 111 -11.66 6.99 17.29
CA ARG A 111 -12.46 6.67 16.10
C ARG A 111 -12.59 5.17 15.95
N THR A 112 -13.82 4.69 15.99
CA THR A 112 -14.19 3.29 15.75
C THR A 112 -14.85 3.13 14.38
N ALA A 113 -15.04 1.90 13.93
CA ALA A 113 -15.70 1.60 12.65
C ALA A 113 -17.17 2.09 12.57
N CYS A 114 -17.77 2.46 13.73
CA CYS A 114 -19.15 2.97 13.80
C CYS A 114 -19.23 4.42 14.26
N GLY A 115 -18.10 5.14 14.29
CA GLY A 115 -18.05 6.56 14.65
C GLY A 115 -17.09 6.86 15.80
N PRO A 116 -16.91 8.16 16.11
CA PRO A 116 -16.05 8.58 17.20
C PRO A 116 -16.71 8.38 18.57
N VAL A 117 -15.92 7.98 19.56
CA VAL A 117 -16.33 7.84 20.96
C VAL A 117 -15.31 8.49 21.88
N ILE A 118 -15.76 8.90 23.08
CA ILE A 118 -14.89 9.47 24.10
C ILE A 118 -14.64 8.40 25.16
N ILE A 119 -13.38 8.12 25.43
CA ILE A 119 -12.89 7.23 26.49
C ILE A 119 -11.94 8.01 27.40
N ARG A 120 -11.67 7.50 28.60
CA ARG A 120 -10.67 8.05 29.52
C ARG A 120 -9.52 7.06 29.68
N ALA A 121 -8.35 7.42 29.17
CA ALA A 121 -7.13 6.59 29.21
C ALA A 121 -6.01 7.26 30.02
N THR A 122 -5.17 6.45 30.67
CA THR A 122 -4.00 6.96 31.40
C THR A 122 -2.98 7.50 30.41
N SER A 123 -2.60 8.76 30.59
CA SER A 123 -1.62 9.48 29.77
C SER A 123 -0.30 9.61 30.51
N PHE A 124 0.78 9.40 29.78
CA PHE A 124 2.16 9.57 30.27
C PHE A 124 2.88 10.63 29.45
N SER A 125 3.68 11.49 30.08
CA SER A 125 4.47 12.50 29.36
C SER A 125 5.81 12.78 30.04
N ARG A 126 6.79 13.26 29.26
CA ARG A 126 8.05 13.79 29.79
C ARG A 126 7.79 15.15 30.46
N ASN A 127 8.31 15.33 31.64
CA ASN A 127 8.00 16.52 32.45
C ASN A 127 8.91 17.75 32.18
N TRP A 128 9.93 17.62 31.35
CA TRP A 128 10.99 18.64 31.24
C TRP A 128 10.80 19.66 30.11
N ASP A 129 9.82 19.50 29.24
CA ASP A 129 9.57 20.45 28.15
C ASP A 129 8.11 20.94 28.18
N ARG A 130 7.85 21.97 28.97
CA ARG A 130 6.54 22.63 29.02
C ARG A 130 6.06 23.18 27.67
N ARG A 131 6.97 23.47 26.74
CA ARG A 131 6.64 23.94 25.39
C ARG A 131 6.16 22.83 24.46
N LYS A 132 6.47 21.58 24.80
CA LYS A 132 5.99 20.39 24.12
C LYS A 132 4.91 19.64 24.91
N ALA A 133 4.40 20.24 25.98
CA ALA A 133 3.30 19.73 26.80
C ALA A 133 2.03 19.61 25.95
N GLY A 134 1.70 18.42 25.50
CA GLY A 134 0.53 18.13 24.66
C GLY A 134 0.64 16.81 23.91
N LYS A 135 1.80 16.20 23.88
CA LYS A 135 2.00 14.89 23.28
C LYS A 135 2.17 13.81 24.35
N GLY A 136 1.10 13.59 25.15
CA GLY A 136 1.04 12.44 26.04
C GLY A 136 1.04 11.14 25.22
N MET A 137 1.71 10.13 25.76
CA MET A 137 1.66 8.76 25.26
C MET A 137 0.54 8.03 26.01
N TYR A 138 -0.18 7.17 25.31
CA TYR A 138 -1.22 6.30 25.87
C TYR A 138 -0.79 4.83 25.63
N PRO A 139 0.04 4.23 26.50
CA PRO A 139 0.71 2.95 26.22
C PRO A 139 -0.25 1.82 25.88
N MET A 140 -1.36 1.67 26.63
CA MET A 140 -2.35 0.61 26.33
C MET A 140 -3.02 0.80 24.98
N LEU A 141 -3.37 2.04 24.61
CA LEU A 141 -3.95 2.31 23.30
C LEU A 141 -2.96 2.01 22.18
N LEU A 142 -1.68 2.32 22.39
CA LEU A 142 -0.62 1.97 21.43
C LEU A 142 -0.45 0.46 21.32
N LEU A 143 -0.42 -0.26 22.43
CA LEU A 143 -0.34 -1.73 22.45
C LEU A 143 -1.52 -2.38 21.71
N TRP A 144 -2.72 -1.79 21.82
CA TRP A 144 -3.93 -2.25 21.11
C TRP A 144 -4.00 -1.75 19.65
N GLY A 145 -2.93 -1.19 19.12
CA GLY A 145 -2.85 -0.74 17.74
C GLY A 145 -3.62 0.55 17.43
N VAL A 146 -4.03 1.31 18.46
CA VAL A 146 -4.67 2.62 18.27
C VAL A 146 -3.61 3.63 17.86
N GLN A 147 -3.73 4.14 16.66
CA GLN A 147 -2.85 5.16 16.10
C GLN A 147 -3.65 6.25 15.40
N ASP A 148 -3.15 7.48 15.43
CA ASP A 148 -3.84 8.63 14.83
C ASP A 148 -5.29 8.80 15.32
N ARG A 149 -5.55 8.40 16.57
CA ARG A 149 -6.87 8.33 17.20
C ARG A 149 -7.86 7.37 16.53
N CYS A 150 -7.38 6.42 15.75
CA CYS A 150 -8.17 5.41 15.07
C CYS A 150 -7.86 4.03 15.62
N THR A 151 -8.86 3.16 15.72
CA THR A 151 -8.63 1.73 15.87
C THR A 151 -7.91 1.19 14.63
N ALA A 152 -7.22 0.07 14.76
CA ALA A 152 -6.54 -0.56 13.65
C ALA A 152 -7.50 -0.86 12.48
N ALA A 153 -8.72 -1.30 12.79
CA ALA A 153 -9.76 -1.59 11.80
C ALA A 153 -10.14 -0.34 10.98
N VAL A 154 -10.34 0.82 11.65
CA VAL A 154 -10.66 2.08 10.96
C VAL A 154 -9.50 2.56 10.09
N ALA A 155 -8.27 2.49 10.61
CA ALA A 155 -7.10 2.89 9.84
C ALA A 155 -6.92 2.00 8.59
N SER A 156 -7.19 0.70 8.71
CA SER A 156 -7.20 -0.26 7.61
C SER A 156 -8.30 0.07 6.60
N GLU A 157 -9.54 0.27 7.03
CA GLU A 157 -10.67 0.59 6.15
C GLU A 157 -10.44 1.89 5.36
N ILE A 158 -10.05 2.98 6.03
CA ILE A 158 -9.71 4.23 5.36
C ILE A 158 -8.62 4.03 4.32
N SER A 159 -7.56 3.29 4.68
CA SER A 159 -6.44 3.02 3.77
C SER A 159 -6.85 2.16 2.57
N LYS A 160 -7.79 1.22 2.78
CA LYS A 160 -8.37 0.39 1.73
C LYS A 160 -9.22 1.22 0.76
N LEU A 161 -10.05 2.13 1.27
CA LEU A 161 -10.80 3.08 0.44
C LEU A 161 -9.87 3.97 -0.39
N VAL A 162 -8.78 4.48 0.19
CA VAL A 162 -7.75 5.26 -0.56
C VAL A 162 -7.10 4.42 -1.67
N ALA A 163 -6.93 3.12 -1.47
CA ALA A 163 -6.44 2.21 -2.51
C ALA A 163 -7.48 1.91 -3.61
N MET A 164 -8.76 1.92 -3.27
CA MET A 164 -9.86 1.56 -4.16
C MET A 164 -10.31 2.72 -5.05
N LEU A 165 -10.57 3.88 -4.45
CA LEU A 165 -11.25 5.01 -5.07
C LEU A 165 -10.28 5.91 -5.87
N GLY A 166 -10.85 6.72 -6.74
CA GLY A 166 -10.15 7.58 -7.68
C GLY A 166 -9.50 8.82 -7.03
N SER A 167 -10.10 9.34 -5.96
CA SER A 167 -9.63 10.54 -5.27
C SER A 167 -9.80 10.42 -3.75
N LEU A 168 -9.24 11.38 -3.00
CA LEU A 168 -9.47 11.48 -1.56
C LEU A 168 -10.84 12.09 -1.25
N GLU A 169 -11.36 12.91 -2.15
CA GLU A 169 -12.68 13.51 -2.07
C GLU A 169 -13.77 12.43 -2.20
N GLU A 170 -13.59 11.43 -3.07
CA GLU A 170 -14.48 10.26 -3.12
C GLU A 170 -14.44 9.46 -1.81
N VAL A 171 -13.28 9.32 -1.18
CA VAL A 171 -13.16 8.66 0.12
C VAL A 171 -13.89 9.45 1.21
N GLU A 172 -13.74 10.79 1.22
CA GLU A 172 -14.43 11.70 2.13
C GLU A 172 -15.96 11.55 1.99
N GLN A 173 -16.46 11.52 0.76
CA GLN A 173 -17.89 11.33 0.49
C GLN A 173 -18.39 9.97 1.00
N VAL A 174 -17.70 8.88 0.67
CA VAL A 174 -18.08 7.52 1.13
C VAL A 174 -18.09 7.42 2.65
N LEU A 175 -17.11 8.02 3.34
CA LEU A 175 -17.07 8.03 4.80
C LEU A 175 -18.19 8.89 5.39
N SER A 176 -18.51 10.03 4.77
CA SER A 176 -19.63 10.89 5.16
C SER A 176 -20.96 10.16 5.03
N ASP A 177 -21.19 9.47 3.90
CA ASP A 177 -22.42 8.69 3.65
C ASP A 177 -22.61 7.56 4.68
N ARG A 178 -21.50 7.06 5.24
CA ARG A 178 -21.51 6.06 6.32
C ARG A 178 -21.60 6.65 7.73
N GLY A 179 -21.82 7.96 7.86
CA GLY A 179 -21.90 8.65 9.14
C GLY A 179 -20.56 8.83 9.87
N GLN A 180 -19.45 8.77 9.13
CA GLN A 180 -18.09 8.93 9.65
C GLN A 180 -17.35 10.08 8.94
N PRO A 181 -17.82 11.32 9.02
CA PRO A 181 -17.23 12.42 8.30
C PRO A 181 -15.79 12.68 8.75
N LEU A 182 -14.88 12.66 7.79
CA LEU A 182 -13.46 12.99 7.98
C LEU A 182 -13.02 13.88 6.82
N ASP A 183 -12.26 14.93 7.10
CA ASP A 183 -11.67 15.77 6.07
C ASP A 183 -10.55 15.03 5.32
N PHE A 184 -10.36 15.40 4.06
CA PHE A 184 -9.38 14.75 3.17
C PHE A 184 -7.93 14.80 3.68
N LYS A 185 -7.56 15.81 4.53
CA LYS A 185 -6.22 15.90 5.12
C LYS A 185 -6.03 14.82 6.17
N THR A 186 -7.05 14.57 6.98
CA THR A 186 -7.07 13.52 7.99
C THR A 186 -7.05 12.14 7.33
N ILE A 187 -7.89 11.91 6.32
CA ILE A 187 -7.90 10.68 5.51
C ILE A 187 -6.51 10.39 4.94
N ARG A 188 -5.91 11.39 4.30
CA ARG A 188 -4.56 11.29 3.74
C ARG A 188 -3.52 10.95 4.80
N MET A 189 -3.56 11.63 5.95
CA MET A 189 -2.62 11.39 7.05
C MET A 189 -2.70 9.95 7.55
N ILE A 190 -3.90 9.45 7.81
CA ILE A 190 -4.12 8.08 8.32
C ILE A 190 -3.60 7.05 7.31
N ALA A 191 -4.03 7.13 6.05
CA ALA A 191 -3.64 6.18 5.02
C ALA A 191 -2.13 6.18 4.73
N TYR A 192 -1.49 7.36 4.71
CA TYR A 192 -0.05 7.43 4.44
C TYR A 192 0.79 6.95 5.61
N ARG A 193 0.35 7.18 6.84
CA ARG A 193 1.00 6.62 8.03
C ARG A 193 0.81 5.10 8.11
N PHE A 194 -0.37 4.60 7.76
CA PHE A 194 -0.61 3.16 7.64
C PHE A 194 0.36 2.53 6.64
N ALA A 195 0.49 3.08 5.44
CA ALA A 195 1.46 2.62 4.44
C ALA A 195 2.91 2.73 4.91
N ALA A 196 3.27 3.80 5.62
CA ALA A 196 4.62 3.98 6.16
C ALA A 196 4.98 2.92 7.20
N ARG A 197 4.03 2.54 8.07
CA ARG A 197 4.18 1.45 9.04
C ARG A 197 4.39 0.12 8.34
N ALA A 198 3.59 -0.19 7.34
CA ALA A 198 3.77 -1.39 6.54
C ALA A 198 5.17 -1.46 5.91
N ARG A 199 5.66 -0.36 5.34
CA ARG A 199 7.03 -0.28 4.81
C ARG A 199 8.10 -0.43 5.89
N ALA A 200 7.85 0.07 7.10
CA ALA A 200 8.78 -0.10 8.23
C ALA A 200 8.89 -1.58 8.62
N ALA A 201 7.77 -2.31 8.73
CA ALA A 201 7.76 -3.74 9.01
C ALA A 201 8.50 -4.56 7.93
N GLN A 202 8.29 -4.24 6.65
CA GLN A 202 9.05 -4.87 5.56
C GLN A 202 10.58 -4.68 5.74
N ARG A 203 11.01 -3.47 6.09
CA ARG A 203 12.43 -3.17 6.29
C ARG A 203 13.02 -3.88 7.49
N ALA A 204 12.22 -4.09 8.52
CA ALA A 204 12.61 -4.82 9.73
C ALA A 204 12.65 -6.35 9.54
N GLY A 205 12.19 -6.86 8.37
CA GLY A 205 12.10 -8.30 8.14
C GLY A 205 11.05 -9.01 9.01
N SER A 206 10.07 -8.27 9.53
CA SER A 206 9.09 -8.75 10.50
C SER A 206 7.88 -9.45 9.85
N LEU A 207 8.01 -9.95 8.62
CA LEU A 207 6.92 -10.64 7.95
C LEU A 207 7.08 -12.15 8.10
N ASN A 208 6.04 -12.79 8.58
CA ASN A 208 5.87 -14.23 8.45
C ASN A 208 4.51 -14.47 7.80
N TRP A 209 4.52 -14.68 6.48
CA TRP A 209 3.28 -14.96 5.77
C TRP A 209 2.81 -16.40 5.94
N GLY A 210 3.69 -17.30 6.40
CA GLY A 210 3.39 -18.74 6.50
C GLY A 210 3.24 -19.41 5.14
N GLU A 211 3.50 -18.71 4.03
CA GLU A 211 3.40 -19.22 2.67
C GLU A 211 4.73 -19.76 2.17
N THR A 212 4.69 -20.76 1.30
CA THR A 212 5.87 -21.33 0.66
C THR A 212 5.58 -21.68 -0.78
N VAL A 213 6.61 -21.59 -1.62
CA VAL A 213 6.57 -22.01 -3.02
C VAL A 213 7.28 -23.35 -3.24
N ALA A 214 7.40 -24.17 -2.20
CA ALA A 214 8.07 -25.46 -2.26
C ALA A 214 7.48 -26.36 -3.37
N GLY A 215 8.34 -26.87 -4.26
CA GLY A 215 7.96 -27.70 -5.39
C GLY A 215 7.18 -27.01 -6.50
N ARG A 216 6.95 -25.70 -6.40
CA ARG A 216 6.13 -24.94 -7.36
C ARG A 216 6.97 -24.24 -8.43
N ARG A 217 6.33 -23.89 -9.54
CA ARG A 217 6.91 -23.10 -10.63
C ARG A 217 6.59 -21.63 -10.43
N VAL A 218 7.61 -20.83 -10.16
CA VAL A 218 7.46 -19.42 -9.79
C VAL A 218 7.85 -18.53 -10.96
N VAL A 219 7.01 -17.54 -11.23
CA VAL A 219 7.28 -16.51 -12.24
C VAL A 219 7.51 -15.17 -11.56
N VAL A 220 8.62 -14.56 -11.89
CA VAL A 220 9.04 -13.25 -11.37
C VAL A 220 9.15 -12.27 -12.53
N SER A 221 8.43 -11.17 -12.45
CA SER A 221 8.49 -10.13 -13.47
C SER A 221 8.59 -8.74 -12.83
N THR A 222 9.26 -7.83 -13.51
CA THR A 222 9.36 -6.43 -13.11
C THR A 222 9.38 -5.53 -14.34
N ASP A 223 8.72 -4.39 -14.22
CA ASP A 223 8.65 -3.39 -15.27
C ASP A 223 8.42 -1.99 -14.69
N GLY A 224 8.43 -0.94 -15.50
CA GLY A 224 8.26 0.45 -15.14
C GLY A 224 6.98 1.08 -15.66
N GLY A 225 6.32 1.85 -14.82
CA GLY A 225 5.23 2.74 -15.22
C GLY A 225 5.72 4.18 -15.43
N ARG A 226 4.81 5.11 -15.69
CA ARG A 226 5.13 6.56 -15.75
C ARG A 226 4.08 7.36 -15.02
N ILE A 227 4.50 8.19 -14.07
CA ILE A 227 3.65 9.13 -13.33
C ILE A 227 4.29 10.50 -13.25
N ARG A 228 3.48 11.51 -12.97
CA ARG A 228 3.96 12.88 -12.80
C ARG A 228 4.20 13.19 -11.32
N ILE A 229 5.44 13.56 -10.99
CA ILE A 229 5.83 13.96 -9.64
C ILE A 229 6.02 15.47 -9.61
N ARG A 230 5.34 16.11 -8.67
CA ARG A 230 5.48 17.54 -8.39
C ARG A 230 6.53 17.74 -7.32
N THR A 231 7.55 18.54 -7.63
CA THR A 231 8.59 18.96 -6.70
C THR A 231 8.52 20.47 -6.48
N THR A 232 8.73 20.90 -5.24
CA THR A 232 8.76 22.32 -4.92
C THR A 232 9.96 22.97 -5.61
N LYS A 233 9.73 24.08 -6.32
CA LYS A 233 10.77 24.88 -6.94
C LYS A 233 11.24 25.96 -5.95
N ARG A 234 12.55 26.14 -5.81
CA ARG A 234 13.11 27.25 -5.04
C ARG A 234 12.81 28.58 -5.75
N GLY A 235 12.60 29.65 -4.98
CA GLY A 235 12.38 30.98 -5.50
C GLY A 235 11.11 31.65 -4.95
N PRO A 236 10.75 32.84 -5.45
CA PRO A 236 9.62 33.61 -4.95
C PRO A 236 8.31 32.84 -5.10
N LYS A 237 7.41 33.02 -4.12
CA LYS A 237 6.07 32.46 -4.14
C LYS A 237 5.23 33.00 -5.29
N THR A 238 4.13 32.34 -5.62
CA THR A 238 3.11 32.84 -6.55
C THR A 238 2.38 34.05 -5.92
N ALA A 239 1.62 34.80 -6.72
CA ALA A 239 0.80 35.90 -6.24
C ALA A 239 -0.19 35.47 -5.11
N GLN A 240 -0.61 34.18 -5.10
CA GLN A 240 -1.43 33.61 -4.03
C GLN A 240 -0.62 33.06 -2.83
N GLY A 241 0.64 33.42 -2.67
CA GLY A 241 1.50 32.98 -1.57
C GLY A 241 1.92 31.51 -1.61
N ARG A 242 1.67 30.78 -2.70
CA ARG A 242 1.98 29.35 -2.85
C ARG A 242 3.40 29.13 -3.37
N ASN A 243 4.07 28.07 -2.92
CA ASN A 243 5.34 27.67 -3.48
C ASN A 243 5.17 27.27 -4.96
N ARG A 244 6.06 27.73 -5.83
CA ARG A 244 6.13 27.28 -7.21
C ARG A 244 6.53 25.79 -7.25
N SER A 245 6.07 25.08 -8.25
CA SER A 245 6.37 23.66 -8.42
C SER A 245 6.82 23.36 -9.84
N ARG A 246 7.65 22.33 -9.96
CA ARG A 246 8.04 21.70 -11.21
C ARG A 246 7.42 20.31 -11.26
N THR A 247 6.99 19.90 -12.44
CA THR A 247 6.45 18.56 -12.66
C THR A 247 7.40 17.78 -13.54
N ASP A 248 7.87 16.66 -13.04
CA ASP A 248 8.76 15.73 -13.74
C ASP A 248 8.08 14.38 -13.92
N TRP A 249 8.31 13.74 -15.06
CA TRP A 249 7.94 12.33 -15.22
C TRP A 249 8.91 11.46 -14.43
N ARG A 250 8.36 10.56 -13.62
CA ARG A 250 9.11 9.55 -12.88
C ARG A 250 8.55 8.17 -13.19
N GLU A 251 9.41 7.19 -13.07
CA GLU A 251 9.11 5.81 -13.39
C GLU A 251 9.03 4.98 -12.10
N PRO A 252 7.81 4.74 -11.55
CA PRO A 252 7.65 3.72 -10.53
C PRO A 252 8.00 2.36 -11.13
N LYS A 253 8.84 1.60 -10.42
CA LYS A 253 9.12 0.21 -10.72
C LYS A 253 8.13 -0.67 -9.99
N LEU A 254 7.57 -1.64 -10.69
CA LEU A 254 6.62 -2.61 -10.15
C LEU A 254 7.20 -4.01 -10.28
N LEU A 255 6.91 -4.87 -9.32
CA LEU A 255 7.19 -6.29 -9.37
C LEU A 255 5.89 -7.08 -9.28
N ILE A 256 5.90 -8.27 -9.86
CA ILE A 256 4.92 -9.32 -9.64
C ILE A 256 5.63 -10.66 -9.47
N ILE A 257 5.21 -11.43 -8.46
CA ILE A 257 5.63 -12.82 -8.25
C ILE A 257 4.34 -13.63 -8.20
N TYR A 258 4.27 -14.69 -8.99
CA TYR A 258 3.12 -15.60 -9.00
C TYR A 258 3.55 -17.02 -9.34
N VAL A 259 2.70 -17.97 -9.00
CA VAL A 259 2.91 -19.40 -9.26
C VAL A 259 2.07 -19.80 -10.46
N VAL A 260 2.59 -20.73 -11.24
CA VAL A 260 1.85 -21.42 -12.30
C VAL A 260 1.76 -22.92 -11.99
N ASP A 261 0.66 -23.50 -12.43
CA ASP A 261 0.40 -24.93 -12.31
C ASP A 261 1.19 -25.74 -13.36
N GLU A 262 0.92 -27.03 -13.43
CA GLU A 262 1.59 -27.94 -14.35
C GLU A 262 1.30 -27.65 -15.83
N ASP A 263 0.17 -27.02 -16.12
CA ASP A 263 -0.22 -26.60 -17.48
C ASP A 263 0.23 -25.18 -17.83
N GLY A 264 0.93 -24.52 -16.92
CA GLY A 264 1.43 -23.15 -17.10
C GLY A 264 0.37 -22.07 -16.88
N GLN A 265 -0.80 -22.44 -16.33
CA GLN A 265 -1.83 -21.49 -15.96
C GLN A 265 -1.52 -20.90 -14.60
N LYS A 266 -1.99 -19.67 -14.37
CA LYS A 266 -1.79 -19.02 -13.08
C LYS A 266 -2.53 -19.79 -11.97
N ASP A 267 -1.78 -20.23 -10.98
CA ASP A 267 -2.32 -20.81 -9.76
C ASP A 267 -3.21 -19.80 -9.01
N ARG A 268 -4.37 -20.26 -8.54
CA ARG A 268 -5.33 -19.44 -7.82
C ARG A 268 -5.28 -19.64 -6.30
N GLU A 269 -4.63 -20.69 -5.83
CA GLU A 269 -4.47 -20.97 -4.41
C GLU A 269 -3.47 -20.02 -3.74
N LEU A 270 -2.33 -19.77 -4.43
CA LEU A 270 -1.34 -18.80 -3.95
C LEU A 270 -1.54 -17.45 -4.64
N LEU A 271 -1.99 -16.47 -3.85
CA LEU A 271 -2.17 -15.11 -4.35
C LEU A 271 -0.86 -14.50 -4.84
N ALA A 272 -0.92 -13.83 -5.98
CA ALA A 272 0.26 -13.13 -6.50
C ALA A 272 0.74 -12.05 -5.52
N VAL A 273 2.05 -11.85 -5.46
CA VAL A 273 2.66 -10.71 -4.78
C VAL A 273 2.83 -9.58 -5.79
N ILE A 274 2.29 -8.42 -5.49
CA ILE A 274 2.48 -7.19 -6.27
C ILE A 274 2.99 -6.11 -5.33
N ASP A 275 4.07 -5.44 -5.70
CA ASP A 275 4.58 -4.27 -4.99
C ASP A 275 5.36 -3.37 -5.95
N GLY A 276 5.67 -2.15 -5.49
CA GLY A 276 6.39 -1.19 -6.32
C GLY A 276 7.04 -0.07 -5.51
N THR A 277 7.91 0.69 -6.19
CA THR A 277 8.62 1.82 -5.58
C THR A 277 9.09 2.84 -6.63
N LEU A 278 9.23 4.09 -6.21
CA LEU A 278 9.91 5.17 -6.93
C LEU A 278 11.41 5.28 -6.59
N GLY A 279 11.93 4.33 -5.80
CA GLY A 279 13.33 4.28 -5.36
C GLY A 279 14.32 3.83 -6.43
N GLY A 280 13.83 3.48 -7.62
CA GLY A 280 14.67 3.04 -8.74
C GLY A 280 15.01 1.55 -8.73
N PRO A 281 15.93 1.12 -9.63
CA PRO A 281 16.26 -0.29 -9.84
C PRO A 281 16.75 -1.04 -8.60
N ASP A 282 17.60 -0.43 -7.80
CA ASP A 282 18.15 -1.10 -6.60
C ASP A 282 17.07 -1.30 -5.53
N ALA A 283 16.16 -0.34 -5.37
CA ALA A 283 15.07 -0.44 -4.41
C ALA A 283 14.08 -1.54 -4.79
N ILE A 284 13.71 -1.70 -6.07
CA ILE A 284 12.81 -2.77 -6.50
C ILE A 284 13.45 -4.15 -6.34
N PHE A 285 14.76 -4.28 -6.61
CA PHE A 285 15.48 -5.54 -6.41
C PHE A 285 15.71 -5.88 -4.93
N LYS A 286 15.75 -4.90 -4.03
CA LYS A 286 15.65 -5.14 -2.59
C LYS A 286 14.29 -5.70 -2.19
N LEU A 287 13.20 -5.13 -2.71
CA LEU A 287 11.85 -5.65 -2.49
C LEU A 287 11.67 -7.06 -3.07
N LEU A 288 12.16 -7.32 -4.29
CA LEU A 288 12.17 -8.67 -4.86
C LEU A 288 12.88 -9.67 -3.94
N GLY A 289 14.10 -9.33 -3.50
CA GLY A 289 14.85 -10.21 -2.61
C GLY A 289 14.12 -10.49 -1.29
N PHE A 290 13.47 -9.49 -0.74
CA PHE A 290 12.66 -9.63 0.47
C PHE A 290 11.50 -10.62 0.25
N TYR A 291 10.67 -10.42 -0.77
CA TYR A 291 9.52 -11.28 -1.01
C TYR A 291 9.91 -12.70 -1.43
N LEU A 292 10.96 -12.87 -2.24
CA LEU A 292 11.44 -14.18 -2.65
C LEU A 292 11.98 -14.99 -1.46
N ASN A 293 12.64 -14.30 -0.50
CA ASN A 293 13.09 -14.93 0.74
C ASN A 293 11.90 -15.33 1.63
N GLU A 294 10.89 -14.46 1.79
CA GLU A 294 9.66 -14.75 2.55
C GLU A 294 8.92 -15.98 1.99
N LEU A 295 8.87 -16.12 0.68
CA LEU A 295 8.26 -17.24 -0.02
C LEU A 295 9.13 -18.51 -0.05
N LYS A 296 10.33 -18.47 0.57
CA LYS A 296 11.30 -19.58 0.58
C LYS A 296 11.65 -20.04 -0.85
N ILE A 297 12.01 -19.11 -1.72
CA ILE A 297 12.20 -19.34 -3.16
C ILE A 297 13.17 -20.47 -3.50
N THR A 298 14.15 -20.78 -2.65
CA THR A 298 15.10 -21.87 -2.85
C THR A 298 14.46 -23.26 -2.85
N THR A 299 13.23 -23.38 -2.37
CA THR A 299 12.46 -24.62 -2.36
C THR A 299 11.56 -24.80 -3.60
N ALA A 300 11.53 -23.80 -4.51
CA ALA A 300 10.75 -23.89 -5.75
C ALA A 300 11.32 -24.95 -6.70
N ASP A 301 10.47 -25.55 -7.53
CA ASP A 301 10.92 -26.43 -8.63
C ASP A 301 11.62 -25.60 -9.71
N LYS A 302 10.96 -24.54 -10.19
CA LYS A 302 11.50 -23.65 -11.23
C LYS A 302 11.22 -22.19 -10.90
N VAL A 303 12.15 -21.32 -11.27
CA VAL A 303 12.03 -19.87 -11.10
C VAL A 303 12.29 -19.20 -12.45
N LEU A 304 11.24 -18.68 -13.06
CA LEU A 304 11.35 -17.93 -14.31
C LEU A 304 11.43 -16.43 -14.03
N PHE A 305 12.50 -15.78 -14.45
CA PHE A 305 12.56 -14.33 -14.57
C PHE A 305 12.15 -13.94 -16.00
N VAL A 306 11.01 -13.25 -16.16
CA VAL A 306 10.52 -12.79 -17.47
C VAL A 306 10.27 -11.29 -17.42
N ALA A 307 10.90 -10.54 -18.34
CA ALA A 307 10.78 -9.09 -18.41
C ALA A 307 11.17 -8.56 -19.80
N ASP A 308 11.05 -7.25 -20.02
CA ASP A 308 11.58 -6.60 -21.20
C ASP A 308 13.12 -6.72 -21.30
N GLY A 309 13.71 -6.30 -22.42
CA GLY A 309 15.16 -6.37 -22.66
C GLY A 309 15.99 -5.32 -21.90
N ALA A 310 15.44 -4.64 -20.92
CA ALA A 310 16.06 -3.50 -20.25
C ALA A 310 17.29 -3.91 -19.41
N ARG A 311 18.40 -3.19 -19.60
CA ARG A 311 19.66 -3.45 -18.88
C ARG A 311 19.52 -3.39 -17.35
N TRP A 312 18.68 -2.50 -16.84
CA TRP A 312 18.55 -2.32 -15.40
C TRP A 312 17.98 -3.56 -14.69
N ILE A 313 17.20 -4.38 -15.41
CA ILE A 313 16.68 -5.66 -14.89
C ILE A 313 17.79 -6.71 -14.93
N TRP A 314 18.26 -7.02 -16.14
CA TRP A 314 19.16 -8.14 -16.39
C TRP A 314 20.54 -8.02 -15.75
N ASN A 315 21.03 -6.81 -15.51
CA ASN A 315 22.27 -6.59 -14.75
C ASN A 315 22.16 -6.93 -13.26
N ARG A 316 20.94 -7.17 -12.75
CA ARG A 316 20.67 -7.40 -11.32
C ARG A 316 20.16 -8.81 -11.01
N VAL A 317 19.55 -9.50 -11.96
CA VAL A 317 18.99 -10.85 -11.76
C VAL A 317 20.05 -11.83 -11.26
N GLY A 318 21.20 -11.93 -11.92
CA GLY A 318 22.26 -12.86 -11.50
C GLY A 318 22.79 -12.60 -10.08
N ALA A 319 22.91 -11.32 -9.66
CA ALA A 319 23.32 -10.98 -8.30
C ALA A 319 22.21 -11.31 -7.27
N LEU A 320 20.94 -11.13 -7.64
CA LEU A 320 19.81 -11.51 -6.81
C LEU A 320 19.75 -13.04 -6.60
N VAL A 321 19.87 -13.81 -7.67
CA VAL A 321 19.88 -15.28 -7.65
C VAL A 321 20.97 -15.81 -6.71
N ARG A 322 22.22 -15.35 -6.88
CA ARG A 322 23.33 -15.74 -5.99
C ARG A 322 23.09 -15.38 -4.55
N ARG A 323 22.61 -14.16 -4.28
CA ARG A 323 22.34 -13.70 -2.89
C ARG A 323 21.27 -14.53 -2.20
N LEU A 324 20.28 -15.01 -2.93
CA LEU A 324 19.20 -15.85 -2.40
C LEU A 324 19.55 -17.33 -2.33
N GLY A 325 20.66 -17.76 -2.91
CA GLY A 325 21.06 -19.17 -2.95
C GLY A 325 20.20 -20.04 -3.84
N ILE A 326 19.55 -19.46 -4.87
CA ILE A 326 18.75 -20.24 -5.85
C ILE A 326 19.72 -21.03 -6.75
N LYS A 327 19.47 -22.32 -6.90
CA LYS A 327 20.34 -23.19 -7.70
C LYS A 327 20.25 -22.85 -9.19
N PRO A 328 21.36 -22.95 -9.96
CA PRO A 328 21.37 -22.60 -11.39
C PRO A 328 20.37 -23.40 -12.25
N ASP A 329 20.14 -24.66 -11.91
CA ASP A 329 19.21 -25.57 -12.61
C ASP A 329 17.73 -25.20 -12.38
N GLN A 330 17.42 -24.48 -11.30
CA GLN A 330 16.08 -23.95 -11.02
C GLN A 330 15.78 -22.66 -11.80
N VAL A 331 16.82 -21.92 -12.26
CA VAL A 331 16.66 -20.56 -12.80
C VAL A 331 16.51 -20.56 -14.31
N HIS A 332 15.48 -19.89 -14.78
CA HIS A 332 15.24 -19.60 -16.17
C HIS A 332 15.12 -18.10 -16.39
N GLU A 333 15.74 -17.57 -17.42
CA GLU A 333 15.68 -16.16 -17.82
C GLU A 333 15.06 -16.04 -19.22
N LEU A 334 14.07 -15.17 -19.39
CA LEU A 334 13.43 -14.91 -20.66
C LEU A 334 13.18 -13.42 -20.88
N VAL A 335 13.63 -12.89 -21.98
CA VAL A 335 13.10 -11.65 -22.52
C VAL A 335 11.70 -11.90 -23.07
N ASP A 336 10.76 -11.08 -22.65
CA ASP A 336 9.38 -11.16 -23.11
C ASP A 336 9.31 -11.31 -24.63
N PHE A 337 8.69 -12.40 -25.06
CA PHE A 337 8.57 -12.73 -26.47
C PHE A 337 7.82 -11.66 -27.27
N TYR A 338 6.74 -11.12 -26.73
CA TYR A 338 5.91 -10.11 -27.40
C TYR A 338 6.67 -8.79 -27.52
N HIS A 339 7.40 -8.42 -26.50
CA HIS A 339 8.25 -7.24 -26.51
C HIS A 339 9.43 -7.38 -27.49
N ALA A 340 10.03 -8.58 -27.59
CA ALA A 340 11.03 -8.87 -28.61
C ALA A 340 10.45 -8.72 -30.03
N VAL A 341 9.22 -9.18 -30.27
CA VAL A 341 8.53 -9.03 -31.56
C VAL A 341 8.21 -7.54 -31.85
N GLU A 342 7.82 -6.74 -30.87
CA GLU A 342 7.67 -5.28 -31.05
C GLU A 342 8.99 -4.63 -31.51
N HIS A 343 10.12 -5.04 -30.95
CA HIS A 343 11.42 -4.56 -31.37
C HIS A 343 11.76 -4.97 -32.80
N LEU A 344 11.33 -6.15 -33.28
CA LEU A 344 11.41 -6.52 -34.71
C LEU A 344 10.54 -5.57 -35.55
N GLY A 345 9.35 -5.22 -35.10
CA GLY A 345 8.48 -4.23 -35.76
C GLY A 345 9.13 -2.85 -35.88
N LYS A 346 9.73 -2.36 -34.78
CA LYS A 346 10.47 -1.07 -34.79
C LYS A 346 11.61 -1.06 -35.81
N ARG A 347 12.31 -2.20 -35.99
CA ARG A 347 13.36 -2.34 -37.00
C ARG A 347 12.83 -2.34 -38.43
N ALA A 348 11.78 -3.14 -38.68
CA ALA A 348 11.14 -3.18 -39.98
C ALA A 348 10.62 -1.78 -40.37
N ALA A 349 10.13 -0.98 -39.44
CA ALA A 349 9.69 0.40 -39.66
C ALA A 349 10.82 1.35 -40.09
N LEU A 350 12.08 1.06 -39.69
CA LEU A 350 13.26 1.84 -40.09
C LEU A 350 13.71 1.54 -41.52
N GLN A 351 13.16 0.48 -42.17
CA GLN A 351 13.43 0.16 -43.57
C GLN A 351 12.51 1.00 -44.49
N ARG A 352 13.03 2.15 -44.91
CA ARG A 352 12.24 3.14 -45.68
C ARG A 352 11.77 2.62 -47.03
N ARG A 353 12.54 1.72 -47.65
CA ARG A 353 12.26 1.16 -48.99
C ARG A 353 11.22 0.01 -48.96
N TRP A 354 10.90 -0.54 -47.79
CA TRP A 354 9.96 -1.63 -47.67
C TRP A 354 8.52 -1.14 -47.68
N THR A 355 7.68 -1.84 -48.42
CA THR A 355 6.23 -1.69 -48.35
C THR A 355 5.68 -2.17 -47.01
N ALA A 356 4.46 -1.85 -46.69
CA ALA A 356 3.80 -2.36 -45.48
C ALA A 356 3.70 -3.90 -45.47
N ALA A 357 3.42 -4.49 -46.65
CA ALA A 357 3.32 -5.95 -46.82
C ALA A 357 4.68 -6.65 -46.56
N GLU A 358 5.77 -6.10 -47.12
CA GLU A 358 7.12 -6.65 -46.91
C GLU A 358 7.55 -6.59 -45.44
N ARG A 359 7.23 -5.49 -44.75
CA ARG A 359 7.48 -5.36 -43.31
C ARG A 359 6.72 -6.42 -42.51
N GLN A 360 5.45 -6.58 -42.74
CA GLN A 360 4.62 -7.59 -42.08
C GLN A 360 5.09 -9.02 -42.37
N ALA A 361 5.40 -9.32 -43.62
CA ALA A 361 5.93 -10.62 -44.01
C ALA A 361 7.28 -10.94 -43.32
N TRP A 362 8.19 -9.95 -43.24
CA TRP A 362 9.46 -10.10 -42.53
C TRP A 362 9.25 -10.31 -41.02
N ILE A 363 8.44 -9.47 -40.35
CA ILE A 363 8.10 -9.62 -38.93
C ILE A 363 7.51 -10.99 -38.66
N GLY A 364 6.55 -11.44 -39.47
CA GLY A 364 5.89 -12.75 -39.36
C GLY A 364 6.89 -13.92 -39.47
N ARG A 365 7.87 -13.86 -40.41
CA ARG A 365 8.92 -14.85 -40.51
C ARG A 365 9.80 -14.88 -39.26
N GLN A 366 10.29 -13.74 -38.81
CA GLN A 366 11.17 -13.67 -37.64
C GLN A 366 10.44 -14.06 -36.34
N ARG A 367 9.18 -13.70 -36.18
CA ARG A 367 8.33 -14.12 -35.06
C ARG A 367 8.23 -15.64 -34.99
N ARG A 368 7.96 -16.32 -36.13
CA ARG A 368 7.88 -17.78 -36.18
C ARG A 368 9.22 -18.45 -35.83
N ARG A 369 10.36 -17.92 -36.34
CA ARG A 369 11.70 -18.41 -36.01
C ARG A 369 11.98 -18.27 -34.50
N LEU A 370 11.73 -17.09 -33.94
CA LEU A 370 11.98 -16.84 -32.52
C LEU A 370 11.11 -17.73 -31.62
N LEU A 371 9.87 -18.00 -32.02
CA LEU A 371 8.96 -18.89 -31.27
C LEU A 371 9.46 -20.34 -31.26
N LYS A 372 10.14 -20.76 -32.33
CA LYS A 372 10.76 -22.09 -32.44
C LYS A 372 12.16 -22.18 -31.82
N GLY A 373 12.67 -21.10 -31.21
CA GLY A 373 14.00 -21.05 -30.60
C GLY A 373 15.15 -20.72 -31.56
N GLY A 374 14.83 -20.33 -32.79
CA GLY A 374 15.80 -19.94 -33.81
C GLY A 374 16.31 -18.51 -33.63
N PHE A 375 16.97 -18.26 -32.52
CA PHE A 375 17.56 -16.93 -32.23
C PHE A 375 18.65 -16.57 -33.26
N GLU A 376 19.52 -17.50 -33.61
CA GLU A 376 20.65 -17.24 -34.51
C GLU A 376 20.17 -16.83 -35.91
N GLU A 377 19.13 -17.47 -36.44
CA GLU A 377 18.54 -17.13 -37.73
C GLU A 377 17.86 -15.75 -37.69
N VAL A 378 17.23 -15.39 -36.53
CA VAL A 378 16.65 -14.07 -36.34
C VAL A 378 17.75 -13.01 -36.25
N GLN A 379 18.85 -13.29 -35.56
CA GLN A 379 19.98 -12.38 -35.45
C GLN A 379 20.63 -12.15 -36.83
N ALA A 380 20.84 -13.22 -37.60
CA ALA A 380 21.37 -13.13 -38.97
C ALA A 380 20.45 -12.29 -39.88
N ALA A 381 19.13 -12.50 -39.79
CA ALA A 381 18.16 -11.71 -40.56
C ALA A 381 18.16 -10.21 -40.11
N ILE A 382 18.43 -9.92 -38.86
CA ILE A 382 18.61 -8.55 -38.36
C ILE A 382 19.89 -7.95 -38.91
N ASP A 383 21.00 -8.68 -38.91
CA ASP A 383 22.29 -8.20 -39.37
C ASP A 383 22.24 -7.90 -40.88
N ALA A 384 21.57 -8.78 -41.67
CA ALA A 384 21.34 -8.56 -43.07
C ALA A 384 20.55 -7.25 -43.38
N VAL A 385 19.54 -6.99 -42.59
CA VAL A 385 18.71 -5.76 -42.72
C VAL A 385 19.44 -4.50 -42.25
N CYS A 386 20.39 -4.61 -41.33
CA CYS A 386 21.16 -3.48 -40.81
C CYS A 386 22.19 -2.94 -41.81
N GLY A 387 22.72 -3.75 -42.73
CA GLY A 387 23.75 -3.38 -43.65
C GLY A 387 25.08 -2.98 -43.01
N SER A 388 26.03 -2.47 -43.79
CA SER A 388 27.38 -2.08 -43.35
C SER A 388 27.39 -0.77 -42.54
N ARG A 389 26.48 0.16 -42.77
CA ARG A 389 26.40 1.48 -42.11
C ARG A 389 25.01 1.72 -41.48
N PRO A 390 24.67 1.03 -40.37
CA PRO A 390 23.37 1.17 -39.75
C PRO A 390 23.22 2.52 -39.07
N SER A 391 22.00 3.07 -39.07
CA SER A 391 21.67 4.25 -38.27
C SER A 391 21.88 3.96 -36.76
N LYS A 392 22.07 5.02 -35.95
CA LYS A 392 22.25 4.90 -34.49
C LYS A 392 21.11 4.11 -33.84
N ALA A 393 19.88 4.29 -34.32
CA ALA A 393 18.69 3.55 -33.82
C ALA A 393 18.79 2.05 -34.16
N LEU A 394 19.10 1.69 -35.42
CA LEU A 394 19.29 0.31 -35.85
C LEU A 394 20.42 -0.39 -35.08
N LYS A 395 21.56 0.31 -34.89
CA LYS A 395 22.69 -0.23 -34.12
C LYS A 395 22.27 -0.56 -32.69
N ARG A 396 21.56 0.35 -32.02
CA ARG A 396 21.06 0.14 -30.64
C ARG A 396 20.13 -1.07 -30.55
N GLU A 397 19.20 -1.21 -31.47
CA GLU A 397 18.28 -2.33 -31.51
C GLU A 397 19.00 -3.66 -31.77
N ARG A 398 19.97 -3.67 -32.69
CA ARG A 398 20.83 -4.86 -33.01
C ARG A 398 21.59 -5.29 -31.75
N GLU A 399 22.30 -4.39 -31.10
CA GLU A 399 23.09 -4.69 -29.91
C GLU A 399 22.23 -5.16 -28.73
N SER A 400 21.03 -4.62 -28.58
CA SER A 400 20.10 -5.08 -27.55
C SER A 400 19.69 -6.53 -27.76
N PHE A 401 19.41 -6.89 -29.01
CA PHE A 401 19.00 -8.27 -29.36
C PHE A 401 20.14 -9.26 -29.18
N LYS A 402 21.32 -8.94 -29.75
CA LYS A 402 22.55 -9.74 -29.66
C LYS A 402 22.93 -10.01 -28.19
N ARG A 403 22.90 -8.95 -27.34
CA ARG A 403 23.24 -9.07 -25.92
C ARG A 403 22.31 -10.02 -25.16
N ASN A 404 21.01 -9.94 -25.41
CA ASN A 404 20.03 -10.77 -24.69
C ASN A 404 20.03 -12.21 -25.25
N GLY A 405 20.11 -12.38 -26.56
CA GLY A 405 20.17 -13.70 -27.19
C GLY A 405 21.44 -14.46 -26.88
N GLY A 406 22.61 -13.79 -26.94
CA GLY A 406 23.89 -14.40 -26.59
C GLY A 406 24.02 -14.84 -25.12
N ARG A 407 23.03 -14.51 -24.29
CA ARG A 407 22.90 -15.04 -22.93
C ARG A 407 21.76 -16.05 -22.77
N GLY A 408 21.25 -16.60 -23.87
CA GLY A 408 20.19 -17.62 -23.88
C GLY A 408 18.79 -17.10 -23.50
N ARG A 409 18.59 -15.78 -23.32
CA ARG A 409 17.32 -15.18 -22.84
C ARG A 409 16.23 -15.06 -23.91
N MET A 410 16.43 -15.60 -25.10
CA MET A 410 15.46 -15.54 -26.21
C MET A 410 15.00 -16.93 -26.68
N ASN A 411 15.17 -17.96 -25.87
CA ASN A 411 14.73 -19.31 -26.17
C ASN A 411 13.30 -19.57 -25.68
N SER A 412 12.33 -18.94 -26.34
CA SER A 412 10.89 -19.08 -26.00
C SER A 412 10.42 -20.55 -26.14
N ALA A 413 11.00 -21.33 -27.06
CA ALA A 413 10.64 -22.74 -27.25
C ALA A 413 10.99 -23.59 -26.02
N GLN A 414 12.14 -23.37 -25.41
CA GLN A 414 12.55 -24.07 -24.20
C GLN A 414 11.59 -23.74 -23.04
N ILE A 415 11.28 -22.47 -22.84
CA ILE A 415 10.39 -22.01 -21.78
C ILE A 415 8.98 -22.58 -21.96
N ALA A 416 8.46 -22.60 -23.19
CA ALA A 416 7.16 -23.19 -23.51
C ALA A 416 7.11 -24.71 -23.22
N ARG A 417 8.19 -25.46 -23.53
CA ARG A 417 8.27 -26.88 -23.17
C ARG A 417 8.24 -27.13 -21.66
N LEU A 418 8.75 -26.18 -20.87
CA LEU A 418 8.69 -26.25 -19.42
C LEU A 418 7.31 -25.83 -18.87
N LYS A 419 6.32 -25.56 -19.71
CA LYS A 419 5.00 -25.06 -19.32
C LYS A 419 5.10 -23.75 -18.51
N LEU A 420 6.04 -22.89 -18.89
CA LEU A 420 6.22 -21.56 -18.30
C LEU A 420 5.77 -20.49 -19.30
N PRO A 421 5.29 -19.31 -18.83
CA PRO A 421 4.81 -18.26 -19.71
C PRO A 421 5.96 -17.63 -20.52
N ILE A 422 5.73 -17.35 -21.81
CA ILE A 422 6.70 -16.72 -22.69
C ILE A 422 6.59 -15.19 -22.75
N GLY A 423 5.65 -14.60 -22.00
CA GLY A 423 5.42 -13.16 -21.98
C GLY A 423 5.27 -12.61 -20.57
N SER A 424 5.44 -11.32 -20.43
CA SER A 424 5.35 -10.54 -19.17
C SER A 424 3.98 -9.89 -18.95
N GLY A 425 2.94 -10.32 -19.63
CA GLY A 425 1.58 -9.72 -19.56
C GLY A 425 1.02 -9.57 -18.15
N ALA A 426 1.48 -10.40 -17.20
CA ALA A 426 1.10 -10.29 -15.80
C ALA A 426 1.58 -8.97 -15.16
N VAL A 427 2.83 -8.54 -15.40
CA VAL A 427 3.34 -7.27 -14.87
C VAL A 427 2.75 -6.07 -15.61
N GLU A 428 2.50 -6.18 -16.91
CA GLU A 428 1.82 -5.15 -17.68
C GLU A 428 0.40 -4.91 -17.15
N SER A 429 -0.35 -5.98 -16.90
CA SER A 429 -1.66 -5.94 -16.25
C SER A 429 -1.58 -5.33 -14.85
N ALA A 430 -0.56 -5.67 -14.08
CA ALA A 430 -0.33 -5.08 -12.76
C ALA A 430 -0.07 -3.57 -12.86
N ILE A 431 0.79 -3.11 -13.78
CA ILE A 431 1.05 -1.70 -14.04
C ILE A 431 -0.24 -0.97 -14.42
N ARG A 432 -1.04 -1.54 -15.32
CA ARG A 432 -2.33 -0.96 -15.68
C ARG A 432 -3.21 -0.76 -14.45
N ARG A 433 -3.41 -1.81 -13.65
CA ARG A 433 -4.33 -1.80 -12.49
C ARG A 433 -3.82 -0.97 -11.32
N VAL A 434 -2.53 -0.99 -11.05
CA VAL A 434 -1.92 -0.31 -9.90
C VAL A 434 -1.55 1.13 -10.24
N VAL A 435 -0.86 1.35 -11.37
CA VAL A 435 -0.30 2.65 -11.74
C VAL A 435 -1.25 3.44 -12.65
N ASN A 436 -1.60 2.88 -13.84
CA ASN A 436 -2.24 3.68 -14.87
C ASN A 436 -3.67 4.11 -14.48
N LEU A 437 -4.45 3.22 -13.86
CA LEU A 437 -5.84 3.50 -13.49
C LEU A 437 -6.01 4.39 -12.24
N ARG A 438 -4.93 4.76 -11.54
CA ARG A 438 -5.03 5.57 -10.32
C ARG A 438 -3.99 6.67 -10.19
N LEU A 439 -2.72 6.36 -10.52
CA LEU A 439 -1.63 7.31 -10.32
C LEU A 439 -1.32 8.12 -11.57
N LYS A 440 -1.83 7.70 -12.75
CA LYS A 440 -1.63 8.36 -14.04
C LYS A 440 -2.97 8.85 -14.59
N GLY A 441 -3.07 10.11 -14.94
CA GLY A 441 -4.27 10.69 -15.53
C GLY A 441 -4.07 12.17 -15.88
N PRO A 442 -5.02 12.79 -16.62
CA PRO A 442 -5.04 14.23 -16.81
C PRO A 442 -5.04 14.93 -15.46
N SER A 443 -4.26 15.98 -15.31
CA SER A 443 -4.18 16.81 -14.09
C SER A 443 -3.82 16.08 -12.78
N ILE A 444 -3.41 14.81 -12.81
CA ILE A 444 -2.96 14.07 -11.63
C ILE A 444 -1.46 14.29 -11.42
N TYR A 445 -1.10 14.79 -10.26
CA TYR A 445 0.28 15.06 -9.83
C TYR A 445 0.48 14.55 -8.40
N TRP A 446 1.64 13.98 -8.12
CA TRP A 446 1.94 13.38 -6.83
C TRP A 446 3.18 14.01 -6.20
N HIS A 447 3.21 14.12 -4.88
CA HIS A 447 4.46 14.14 -4.14
C HIS A 447 5.03 12.72 -4.07
N LYS A 448 6.36 12.59 -4.08
CA LYS A 448 7.02 11.28 -4.08
C LYS A 448 6.52 10.38 -2.95
N THR A 449 6.47 10.90 -1.73
CA THR A 449 6.00 10.15 -0.54
C THR A 449 4.53 9.72 -0.64
N SER A 450 3.68 10.58 -1.21
CA SER A 450 2.26 10.27 -1.43
C SER A 450 2.08 9.18 -2.49
N ALA A 451 2.85 9.26 -3.57
CA ALA A 451 2.82 8.24 -4.62
C ALA A 451 3.30 6.88 -4.10
N GLU A 452 4.38 6.84 -3.30
CA GLU A 452 4.87 5.62 -2.65
C GLU A 452 3.81 4.98 -1.75
N ALA A 453 3.10 5.79 -0.95
CA ALA A 453 2.04 5.28 -0.07
C ALA A 453 0.89 4.67 -0.87
N VAL A 454 0.36 5.39 -1.86
CA VAL A 454 -0.75 4.89 -2.69
C VAL A 454 -0.31 3.69 -3.54
N LEU A 455 0.93 3.69 -4.04
CA LEU A 455 1.51 2.57 -4.80
C LEU A 455 1.50 1.28 -3.96
N LEU A 456 1.98 1.33 -2.72
CA LEU A 456 1.95 0.20 -1.78
C LEU A 456 0.53 -0.28 -1.51
N LEU A 457 -0.35 0.62 -1.04
CA LEU A 457 -1.72 0.28 -0.68
C LEU A 457 -2.47 -0.37 -1.84
N ARG A 458 -2.32 0.23 -3.03
CA ARG A 458 -2.99 -0.28 -4.22
C ARG A 458 -2.40 -1.60 -4.72
N SER A 459 -1.10 -1.83 -4.55
CA SER A 459 -0.44 -3.09 -4.88
C SER A 459 -1.03 -4.24 -4.07
N TYR A 460 -1.09 -4.09 -2.75
CA TYR A 460 -1.67 -5.12 -1.87
C TYR A 460 -3.17 -5.30 -2.12
N TYR A 461 -3.92 -4.23 -2.33
CA TYR A 461 -5.34 -4.31 -2.66
C TYR A 461 -5.58 -5.07 -3.97
N LYS A 462 -4.83 -4.75 -5.04
CA LYS A 462 -4.98 -5.40 -6.36
C LYS A 462 -4.42 -6.82 -6.41
N ALA A 463 -3.55 -7.17 -5.48
CA ALA A 463 -3.07 -8.53 -5.28
C ALA A 463 -4.03 -9.42 -4.48
N GLY A 464 -5.06 -8.85 -3.83
CA GLY A 464 -5.94 -9.57 -2.89
C GLY A 464 -5.30 -9.83 -1.52
N ARG A 465 -4.16 -9.18 -1.22
CA ARG A 465 -3.35 -9.40 0.00
C ARG A 465 -3.57 -8.35 1.08
N TRP A 466 -4.79 -7.81 1.17
CA TRP A 466 -5.06 -6.74 2.15
C TRP A 466 -4.85 -7.20 3.60
N ASP A 467 -5.28 -8.41 3.92
CA ASP A 467 -5.15 -8.97 5.28
C ASP A 467 -3.67 -9.17 5.68
N HIS A 468 -2.80 -9.45 4.72
CA HIS A 468 -1.35 -9.51 4.95
C HIS A 468 -0.80 -8.12 5.31
N LEU A 469 -1.24 -7.07 4.59
CA LEU A 469 -0.84 -5.70 4.86
C LEU A 469 -1.30 -5.26 6.26
N GLU A 470 -2.52 -5.60 6.62
CA GLU A 470 -3.10 -5.28 7.93
C GLU A 470 -2.32 -5.95 9.08
N ARG A 471 -2.10 -7.26 8.98
CA ARG A 471 -1.26 -7.99 9.96
C ARG A 471 0.13 -7.38 10.08
N GLN A 472 0.76 -7.01 8.98
CA GLN A 472 2.08 -6.37 8.93
C GLN A 472 2.10 -5.02 9.68
N VAL A 473 1.06 -4.21 9.55
CA VAL A 473 0.95 -2.95 10.28
C VAL A 473 0.77 -3.17 11.78
N LEU A 474 0.00 -4.20 12.18
CA LEU A 474 -0.24 -4.55 13.58
C LEU A 474 1.04 -5.05 14.28
N THR A 475 1.81 -5.91 13.63
CA THR A 475 3.08 -6.40 14.22
C THR A 475 4.10 -5.30 14.44
N THR A 476 4.12 -4.27 13.61
CA THR A 476 5.03 -3.12 13.79
C THR A 476 4.67 -2.29 15.03
N THR A 477 3.42 -2.32 15.44
CA THR A 477 2.95 -1.56 16.61
C THR A 477 3.42 -2.20 17.92
N THR A 478 3.51 -3.53 17.96
CA THR A 478 4.03 -4.26 19.13
C THR A 478 5.55 -4.15 19.28
N GLY A 479 6.29 -3.91 18.20
CA GLY A 479 7.75 -3.71 18.20
C GLY A 479 8.23 -2.35 18.76
N ILE A 480 7.33 -1.38 18.97
CA ILE A 480 7.67 -0.10 19.65
C ILE A 480 7.67 -0.27 21.18
N ALA A 481 7.19 -1.39 21.68
CA ALA A 481 7.13 -1.73 23.09
C ALA A 481 8.25 -2.69 23.54
N ALA A 482 9.19 -3.05 22.65
CA ALA A 482 10.35 -3.90 22.95
C ALA A 482 11.66 -3.09 22.93
#